data_662625035e1dffaa4f6c67702063bff7
#
_entry.id   662625035e1dffaa4f6c67702063bff7
#
_cell.length_a   1.000
_cell.length_b   1.000
_cell.length_c   1.000
_cell.angle_alpha   90.00
_cell.angle_beta   90.00
_cell.angle_gamma   90.00
#
_symmetry.space_group_name_H-M   'P 1'
#
loop_
_entity.id
_entity.type
_entity.pdbx_description
1 polymer ?
#
loop_
_entity_poly.entity_id
_entity_poly.type
_entity_poly.pdbx_seq_one_letter_code
_entity_poly.pdbx_strand_id
1 'polypeptide(L)'
;MELNPHADFMFGDWLTRQGLDAKGQYAYMKSGWLNRISKGVYVLSGTTPKLLHAISAYNNQLSKQCIVGAYTALELRGYSHYLSLGKPQAYLFTGRTNKLPSWMLSRVWDMTVKYMTTSFLGDDLLGEETMTVEGDRLWVSSPERAFLECLHLPESASSLLDLYYIMESLTTLRPKLVQSLLGTCSSQKVKRLFAYMAEKAGHPWSRR
;
A
#
# COMPACT_ATOMS: atom_id res chain seq x y z
N MET A 1 -22.16 4.94 -20.53
CA MET A 1 -20.83 4.89 -19.90
C MET A 1 -21.07 4.78 -18.41
N GLU A 2 -21.07 3.58 -17.88
CA GLU A 2 -21.11 3.36 -16.43
C GLU A 2 -19.75 3.76 -15.90
N LEU A 3 -19.63 5.00 -15.45
CA LEU A 3 -18.51 5.41 -14.61
C LEU A 3 -18.59 4.55 -13.35
N ASN A 4 -17.53 3.82 -13.05
CA ASN A 4 -17.41 3.06 -11.82
C ASN A 4 -17.78 4.02 -10.67
N PRO A 5 -18.86 3.78 -9.90
CA PRO A 5 -19.38 4.74 -8.93
C PRO A 5 -18.38 5.06 -7.80
N HIS A 6 -17.27 4.35 -7.75
CA HIS A 6 -16.18 4.53 -6.77
C HIS A 6 -14.89 5.12 -7.38
N ALA A 7 -14.88 5.53 -8.67
CA ALA A 7 -13.69 6.11 -9.30
C ALA A 7 -13.58 7.60 -8.99
N ASP A 8 -13.24 7.94 -7.74
CA ASP A 8 -12.97 9.33 -7.35
C ASP A 8 -11.81 9.94 -8.12
N PHE A 9 -10.86 9.11 -8.57
CA PHE A 9 -9.69 9.50 -9.34
C PHE A 9 -9.73 8.98 -10.77
N MET A 10 -9.39 9.86 -11.73
CA MET A 10 -9.32 9.53 -13.15
C MET A 10 -8.02 10.07 -13.74
N PHE A 11 -7.26 9.19 -14.38
CA PHE A 11 -6.07 9.59 -15.15
C PHE A 11 -6.46 9.91 -16.59
N GLY A 12 -5.89 10.99 -17.15
CA GLY A 12 -6.19 11.46 -18.50
C GLY A 12 -5.95 10.41 -19.58
N ASP A 13 -4.86 9.63 -19.44
CA ASP A 13 -4.56 8.52 -20.36
C ASP A 13 -5.61 7.42 -20.28
N TRP A 14 -6.13 7.13 -19.09
CA TRP A 14 -7.22 6.18 -18.91
C TRP A 14 -8.52 6.71 -19.51
N LEU A 15 -8.87 7.98 -19.25
CA LEU A 15 -10.04 8.64 -19.84
C LEU A 15 -9.99 8.60 -21.38
N THR A 16 -8.82 8.84 -21.97
CA THR A 16 -8.64 8.76 -23.42
C THR A 16 -8.90 7.35 -23.94
N ARG A 17 -8.42 6.32 -23.24
CA ARG A 17 -8.72 4.91 -23.58
C ARG A 17 -10.20 4.56 -23.42
N GLN A 18 -10.93 5.27 -22.55
CA GLN A 18 -12.40 5.15 -22.41
C GLN A 18 -13.19 5.98 -23.43
N GLY A 19 -12.51 6.63 -24.38
CA GLY A 19 -13.15 7.41 -25.43
C GLY A 19 -13.33 8.90 -25.11
N LEU A 20 -12.83 9.38 -23.96
CA LEU A 20 -12.86 10.81 -23.61
C LEU A 20 -11.51 11.46 -23.92
N ASP A 21 -11.40 12.04 -25.10
CA ASP A 21 -10.19 12.71 -25.56
C ASP A 21 -9.83 13.99 -24.76
N ALA A 22 -8.68 14.57 -25.02
CA ALA A 22 -8.20 15.75 -24.30
C ALA A 22 -9.17 16.95 -24.40
N LYS A 23 -9.87 17.12 -25.54
CA LYS A 23 -10.86 18.16 -25.73
C LYS A 23 -12.09 17.93 -24.85
N GLY A 24 -12.57 16.70 -24.78
CA GLY A 24 -13.65 16.29 -23.89
C GLY A 24 -13.29 16.46 -22.42
N GLN A 25 -12.08 16.02 -22.01
CA GLN A 25 -11.57 16.22 -20.64
C GLN A 25 -11.55 17.70 -20.26
N TYR A 26 -11.08 18.56 -21.17
CA TYR A 26 -11.09 20.02 -20.95
C TYR A 26 -12.51 20.58 -20.83
N ALA A 27 -13.47 20.14 -21.67
CA ALA A 27 -14.85 20.56 -21.60
C ALA A 27 -15.51 20.17 -20.27
N TYR A 28 -15.30 18.95 -19.78
CA TYR A 28 -15.80 18.52 -18.47
C TYR A 28 -15.16 19.28 -17.30
N MET A 29 -13.90 19.64 -17.41
CA MET A 29 -13.23 20.49 -16.44
C MET A 29 -13.81 21.92 -16.44
N LYS A 30 -14.04 22.49 -17.63
CA LYS A 30 -14.61 23.84 -17.79
C LYS A 30 -16.07 23.93 -17.30
N SER A 31 -16.84 22.85 -17.48
CA SER A 31 -18.23 22.76 -17.00
C SER A 31 -18.34 22.45 -15.49
N GLY A 32 -17.22 22.26 -14.79
CA GLY A 32 -17.20 22.02 -13.35
C GLY A 32 -17.53 20.59 -12.93
N TRP A 33 -17.60 19.62 -13.86
CA TRP A 33 -17.78 18.21 -13.53
C TRP A 33 -16.50 17.54 -13.03
N LEU A 34 -15.34 18.00 -13.54
CA LEU A 34 -14.03 17.49 -13.17
C LEU A 34 -13.17 18.59 -12.54
N ASN A 35 -12.53 18.27 -11.44
CA ASN A 35 -11.50 19.08 -10.81
C ASN A 35 -10.12 18.50 -11.13
N ARG A 36 -9.20 19.35 -11.60
CA ARG A 36 -7.84 18.95 -11.88
C ARG A 36 -6.99 18.93 -10.61
N ILE A 37 -6.45 17.78 -10.27
CA ILE A 37 -5.53 17.60 -9.14
C ILE A 37 -4.08 17.87 -9.55
N SER A 38 -3.69 17.37 -10.72
CA SER A 38 -2.38 17.54 -11.32
C SER A 38 -2.50 17.43 -12.84
N LYS A 39 -1.39 17.58 -13.56
CA LYS A 39 -1.39 17.40 -15.03
C LYS A 39 -1.84 15.97 -15.37
N GLY A 40 -2.98 15.86 -16.08
CA GLY A 40 -3.56 14.56 -16.48
C GLY A 40 -4.15 13.75 -15.31
N VAL A 41 -4.50 14.39 -14.19
CA VAL A 41 -5.14 13.74 -13.04
C VAL A 41 -6.36 14.55 -12.61
N TYR A 42 -7.49 13.90 -12.58
CA TYR A 42 -8.79 14.51 -12.31
C TYR A 42 -9.55 13.77 -11.21
N VAL A 43 -10.45 14.48 -10.56
CA VAL A 43 -11.44 13.93 -9.63
C VAL A 43 -12.81 14.50 -9.97
N LEU A 44 -13.87 13.79 -9.61
CA LEU A 44 -15.23 14.32 -9.72
C LEU A 44 -15.38 15.52 -8.78
N SER A 45 -16.08 16.54 -9.25
CA SER A 45 -16.39 17.72 -8.42
C SER A 45 -17.27 17.30 -7.24
N GLY A 46 -16.97 17.85 -6.06
CA GLY A 46 -17.69 17.53 -4.83
C GLY A 46 -17.11 16.31 -4.07
N THR A 47 -16.15 15.57 -4.62
CA THR A 47 -15.50 14.48 -3.89
C THR A 47 -14.31 15.00 -3.08
N THR A 48 -14.07 14.40 -1.90
CA THR A 48 -12.86 14.63 -1.11
C THR A 48 -11.84 13.57 -1.45
N PRO A 49 -10.73 13.94 -2.10
CA PRO A 49 -9.73 12.99 -2.55
C PRO A 49 -9.06 12.27 -1.37
N LYS A 50 -9.17 10.93 -1.31
CA LYS A 50 -8.48 10.08 -0.34
C LYS A 50 -7.25 9.41 -0.97
N LEU A 51 -6.23 9.11 -0.15
CA LEU A 51 -4.98 8.52 -0.62
C LEU A 51 -5.18 7.12 -1.21
N LEU A 52 -5.90 6.24 -0.52
CA LEU A 52 -6.08 4.86 -0.98
C LEU A 52 -6.86 4.78 -2.29
N HIS A 53 -7.85 5.67 -2.51
CA HIS A 53 -8.54 5.79 -3.81
C HIS A 53 -7.57 6.20 -4.94
N ALA A 54 -6.65 7.15 -4.65
CA ALA A 54 -5.63 7.54 -5.62
C ALA A 54 -4.67 6.40 -5.96
N ILE A 55 -4.27 5.59 -4.97
CA ILE A 55 -3.43 4.39 -5.17
C ILE A 55 -4.17 3.32 -5.97
N SER A 56 -5.44 3.07 -5.66
CA SER A 56 -6.28 2.15 -6.42
C SER A 56 -6.36 2.57 -7.90
N ALA A 57 -6.69 3.84 -8.16
CA ALA A 57 -6.73 4.37 -9.52
C ALA A 57 -5.37 4.27 -10.23
N TYR A 58 -4.28 4.61 -9.54
CA TYR A 58 -2.92 4.48 -10.07
C TYR A 58 -2.58 3.06 -10.49
N ASN A 59 -2.91 2.09 -9.65
CA ASN A 59 -2.67 0.67 -9.94
C ASN A 59 -3.53 0.17 -11.10
N ASN A 60 -4.84 0.40 -11.04
CA ASN A 60 -5.80 -0.22 -11.96
C ASN A 60 -5.89 0.52 -13.30
N GLN A 61 -5.83 1.84 -13.32
CA GLN A 61 -5.97 2.62 -14.55
C GLN A 61 -4.66 2.76 -15.32
N LEU A 62 -3.51 2.82 -14.64
CA LEU A 62 -2.20 2.98 -15.30
C LEU A 62 -1.41 1.66 -15.38
N SER A 63 -1.96 0.55 -14.87
CA SER A 63 -1.26 -0.74 -14.79
C SER A 63 0.10 -0.59 -14.10
N LYS A 64 0.14 0.23 -13.05
CA LYS A 64 1.30 0.46 -12.20
C LYS A 64 1.16 -0.34 -10.92
N GLN A 65 2.26 -0.53 -10.21
CA GLN A 65 2.27 -1.31 -8.98
C GLN A 65 2.74 -0.44 -7.82
N CYS A 66 1.81 -0.11 -6.95
CA CYS A 66 2.06 0.46 -5.64
C CYS A 66 1.34 -0.40 -4.60
N ILE A 67 2.08 -0.89 -3.63
CA ILE A 67 1.60 -1.83 -2.62
C ILE A 67 1.40 -1.08 -1.33
N VAL A 68 0.25 -1.29 -0.70
CA VAL A 68 0.01 -0.90 0.69
C VAL A 68 0.63 -1.96 1.59
N GLY A 69 1.66 -1.60 2.35
CA GLY A 69 2.47 -2.56 3.10
C GLY A 69 2.64 -2.20 4.57
N ALA A 70 3.54 -2.93 5.21
CA ALA A 70 3.94 -2.74 6.59
C ALA A 70 2.75 -2.59 7.56
N TYR A 71 2.81 -1.63 8.48
CA TYR A 71 1.75 -1.40 9.46
C TYR A 71 0.38 -1.18 8.84
N THR A 72 0.29 -0.43 7.72
CA THR A 72 -1.00 -0.18 7.06
C THR A 72 -1.65 -1.48 6.58
N ALA A 73 -0.87 -2.40 6.01
CA ALA A 73 -1.39 -3.70 5.58
C ALA A 73 -1.86 -4.56 6.76
N LEU A 74 -1.15 -4.51 7.88
CA LEU A 74 -1.53 -5.21 9.11
C LEU A 74 -2.80 -4.60 9.74
N GLU A 75 -2.91 -3.27 9.78
CA GLU A 75 -4.09 -2.54 10.26
C GLU A 75 -5.33 -2.87 9.44
N LEU A 76 -5.24 -2.85 8.11
CA LEU A 76 -6.34 -3.23 7.21
C LEU A 76 -6.83 -4.67 7.44
N ARG A 77 -5.99 -5.53 8.02
CA ARG A 77 -6.31 -6.93 8.36
C ARG A 77 -6.66 -7.14 9.83
N GLY A 78 -6.74 -6.06 10.63
CA GLY A 78 -7.11 -6.12 12.04
C GLY A 78 -5.99 -6.53 13.01
N TYR A 79 -4.72 -6.52 12.58
CA TYR A 79 -3.57 -6.84 13.42
C TYR A 79 -2.97 -5.63 14.16
N SER A 80 -3.64 -4.49 14.21
CA SER A 80 -3.12 -3.34 14.96
C SER A 80 -3.45 -3.45 16.44
N HIS A 81 -2.45 -3.24 17.30
CA HIS A 81 -2.63 -3.16 18.75
C HIS A 81 -2.74 -1.73 19.28
N TYR A 82 -2.42 -0.73 18.46
CA TYR A 82 -2.41 0.67 18.89
C TYR A 82 -3.16 1.56 17.89
N LEU A 83 -4.18 2.24 18.39
CA LEU A 83 -4.72 3.42 17.72
C LEU A 83 -3.62 4.49 17.75
N SER A 84 -3.04 4.77 16.60
CA SER A 84 -2.10 5.87 16.47
C SER A 84 -2.79 7.17 16.92
N LEU A 85 -2.30 7.78 17.98
CA LEU A 85 -2.72 9.11 18.40
C LEU A 85 -2.22 10.10 17.34
N GLY A 86 -3.09 10.46 16.38
CA GLY A 86 -2.76 11.42 15.33
C GLY A 86 -3.29 10.99 13.96
N LYS A 87 -2.76 11.63 12.92
CA LYS A 87 -3.14 11.34 11.55
C LYS A 87 -2.65 9.95 11.15
N PRO A 88 -3.51 9.07 10.60
CA PRO A 88 -3.12 7.74 10.16
C PRO A 88 -1.93 7.78 9.20
N GLN A 89 -1.08 6.78 9.23
CA GLN A 89 0.06 6.64 8.32
C GLN A 89 -0.26 5.62 7.23
N ALA A 90 0.17 5.89 6.01
CA ALA A 90 0.08 4.97 4.90
C ALA A 90 1.49 4.57 4.44
N TYR A 91 1.85 3.32 4.67
CA TYR A 91 3.12 2.75 4.21
C TYR A 91 2.94 2.20 2.80
N LEU A 92 3.62 2.83 1.85
CA LEU A 92 3.52 2.52 0.42
C LEU A 92 4.87 2.04 -0.11
N PHE A 93 4.83 0.97 -0.89
CA PHE A 93 6.01 0.35 -1.48
C PHE A 93 5.88 0.27 -2.99
N THR A 94 6.98 0.54 -3.69
CA THR A 94 7.11 0.25 -5.11
C THR A 94 8.47 -0.38 -5.40
N GLY A 95 8.57 -1.10 -6.51
CA GLY A 95 9.86 -1.51 -7.05
C GLY A 95 10.70 -0.30 -7.47
N ARG A 96 12.01 -0.48 -7.62
CA ARG A 96 12.97 0.60 -7.93
C ARG A 96 12.68 1.31 -9.25
N THR A 97 12.07 0.61 -10.20
CA THR A 97 11.77 1.14 -11.55
C THR A 97 10.42 1.85 -11.64
N ASN A 98 9.55 1.69 -10.63
CA ASN A 98 8.16 2.17 -10.65
C ASN A 98 7.91 3.17 -9.52
N LYS A 99 8.46 4.38 -9.65
CA LYS A 99 8.32 5.43 -8.63
C LYS A 99 6.94 6.08 -8.67
N LEU A 100 6.40 6.40 -7.50
CA LEU A 100 5.19 7.20 -7.38
C LEU A 100 5.40 8.62 -7.93
N PRO A 101 4.38 9.20 -8.59
CA PRO A 101 4.42 10.59 -9.06
C PRO A 101 4.61 11.57 -7.90
N SER A 102 5.38 12.63 -8.13
CA SER A 102 5.69 13.65 -7.12
C SER A 102 4.44 14.33 -6.54
N TRP A 103 3.41 14.56 -7.36
CA TRP A 103 2.15 15.15 -6.90
C TRP A 103 1.45 14.30 -5.84
N MET A 104 1.58 12.97 -5.92
CA MET A 104 1.01 12.04 -4.94
C MET A 104 1.77 12.09 -3.61
N LEU A 105 3.07 12.35 -3.65
CA LEU A 105 3.92 12.45 -2.45
C LEU A 105 3.82 13.82 -1.77
N SER A 106 3.61 14.90 -2.54
CA SER A 106 3.59 16.28 -2.03
C SER A 106 2.22 16.77 -1.57
N ARG A 107 1.15 16.07 -1.97
CA ARG A 107 -0.22 16.46 -1.60
C ARG A 107 -0.51 16.17 -0.13
N VAL A 108 -1.32 17.04 0.48
CA VAL A 108 -1.91 16.75 1.80
C VAL A 108 -3.09 15.80 1.62
N TRP A 109 -2.97 14.61 2.19
CA TRP A 109 -3.98 13.56 2.16
C TRP A 109 -4.68 13.42 3.50
N ASP A 110 -5.70 12.56 3.56
CA ASP A 110 -6.32 12.05 4.79
C ASP A 110 -5.34 11.24 5.66
N MET A 111 -4.29 10.67 5.05
CA MET A 111 -3.21 9.91 5.71
C MET A 111 -1.84 10.58 5.51
N THR A 112 -0.89 10.28 6.39
CA THR A 112 0.52 10.67 6.21
C THR A 112 1.25 9.63 5.37
N VAL A 113 1.76 10.01 4.21
CA VAL A 113 2.45 9.11 3.29
C VAL A 113 3.84 8.76 3.81
N LYS A 114 4.11 7.47 3.97
CA LYS A 114 5.43 6.86 4.21
C LYS A 114 5.78 6.02 3.00
N TYR A 115 6.57 6.57 2.09
CA TYR A 115 6.87 5.95 0.81
C TYR A 115 8.29 5.41 0.74
N MET A 116 8.42 4.17 0.26
CA MET A 116 9.71 3.52 0.05
C MET A 116 9.78 2.80 -1.29
N THR A 117 10.95 2.92 -1.93
CA THR A 117 11.32 2.08 -3.06
C THR A 117 12.31 1.04 -2.56
N THR A 118 11.98 -0.24 -2.69
CA THR A 118 12.82 -1.30 -2.16
C THR A 118 12.73 -2.58 -2.97
N SER A 119 13.79 -3.36 -2.94
CA SER A 119 13.86 -4.72 -3.48
C SER A 119 14.41 -5.70 -2.45
N PHE A 120 14.27 -5.40 -1.15
CA PHE A 120 14.87 -6.24 -0.09
C PHE A 120 14.23 -7.64 0.01
N LEU A 121 13.01 -7.80 -0.50
CA LEU A 121 12.31 -9.10 -0.64
C LEU A 121 12.39 -9.68 -2.06
N GLY A 122 13.31 -9.17 -2.90
CA GLY A 122 13.39 -9.52 -4.31
C GLY A 122 12.38 -8.74 -5.16
N ASP A 123 12.34 -9.06 -6.45
CA ASP A 123 11.43 -8.43 -7.42
C ASP A 123 10.15 -9.26 -7.63
N ASP A 124 10.01 -10.38 -6.94
CA ASP A 124 8.86 -11.26 -7.05
C ASP A 124 7.64 -10.67 -6.32
N LEU A 125 6.46 -10.91 -6.88
CA LEU A 125 5.17 -10.52 -6.29
C LEU A 125 4.79 -11.38 -5.05
N LEU A 126 5.79 -11.99 -4.44
CA LEU A 126 5.63 -12.94 -3.35
C LEU A 126 5.02 -12.26 -2.12
N GLY A 127 3.89 -12.78 -1.67
CA GLY A 127 3.17 -12.22 -0.54
C GLY A 127 2.41 -10.92 -0.85
N GLU A 128 2.18 -10.61 -2.13
CA GLU A 128 1.28 -9.54 -2.54
C GLU A 128 -0.11 -10.12 -2.81
N GLU A 129 -1.12 -9.48 -2.28
CA GLU A 129 -2.51 -9.91 -2.37
C GLU A 129 -3.39 -8.75 -2.79
N THR A 130 -4.54 -9.02 -3.38
CA THR A 130 -5.54 -7.98 -3.63
C THR A 130 -6.55 -7.94 -2.51
N MET A 131 -6.90 -6.72 -2.06
CA MET A 131 -7.90 -6.49 -1.04
C MET A 131 -8.84 -5.36 -1.49
N THR A 132 -10.13 -5.51 -1.19
CA THR A 132 -11.10 -4.44 -1.41
C THR A 132 -11.24 -3.62 -0.13
N VAL A 133 -10.97 -2.33 -0.21
CA VAL A 133 -11.06 -1.37 0.90
C VAL A 133 -11.95 -0.21 0.45
N GLU A 134 -13.04 0.05 1.17
CA GLU A 134 -14.04 1.07 0.83
C GLU A 134 -14.54 0.99 -0.63
N GLY A 135 -14.60 -0.21 -1.20
CA GLY A 135 -15.02 -0.44 -2.58
C GLY A 135 -13.89 -0.43 -3.63
N ASP A 136 -12.70 0.01 -3.26
CA ASP A 136 -11.53 0.06 -4.14
C ASP A 136 -10.65 -1.18 -4.02
N ARG A 137 -10.17 -1.68 -5.17
CA ARG A 137 -9.22 -2.79 -5.23
C ARG A 137 -7.78 -2.28 -5.08
N LEU A 138 -7.12 -2.71 -4.03
CA LEU A 138 -5.73 -2.37 -3.71
C LEU A 138 -4.82 -3.60 -3.77
N TRP A 139 -3.55 -3.39 -4.10
CA TRP A 139 -2.49 -4.34 -3.79
C TRP A 139 -2.03 -4.13 -2.36
N VAL A 140 -2.08 -5.19 -1.55
CA VAL A 140 -1.78 -5.13 -0.13
C VAL A 140 -0.83 -6.27 0.22
N SER A 141 0.18 -6.00 1.03
CA SER A 141 1.08 -7.04 1.53
C SER A 141 0.32 -8.05 2.39
N SER A 142 0.61 -9.34 2.19
CA SER A 142 0.14 -10.39 3.12
C SER A 142 0.69 -10.16 4.53
N PRO A 143 0.12 -10.75 5.58
CA PRO A 143 0.62 -10.60 6.94
C PRO A 143 2.11 -10.94 7.08
N GLU A 144 2.55 -12.00 6.41
CA GLU A 144 3.95 -12.45 6.39
C GLU A 144 4.88 -11.38 5.80
N ARG A 145 4.53 -10.86 4.62
CA ARG A 145 5.28 -9.82 3.93
C ARG A 145 5.24 -8.51 4.71
N ALA A 146 4.06 -8.08 5.13
CA ALA A 146 3.86 -6.83 5.87
C ALA A 146 4.69 -6.78 7.15
N PHE A 147 4.78 -7.90 7.88
CA PHE A 147 5.60 -7.97 9.08
C PHE A 147 7.10 -7.85 8.77
N LEU A 148 7.60 -8.50 7.72
CA LEU A 148 8.99 -8.32 7.28
C LEU A 148 9.28 -6.88 6.84
N GLU A 149 8.31 -6.23 6.20
CA GLU A 149 8.39 -4.82 5.82
C GLU A 149 8.47 -3.93 7.08
N CYS A 150 7.67 -4.19 8.13
CA CYS A 150 7.78 -3.48 9.41
C CYS A 150 9.17 -3.61 10.03
N LEU A 151 9.76 -4.81 10.03
CA LEU A 151 11.12 -5.04 10.53
C LEU A 151 12.20 -4.33 9.69
N HIS A 152 11.91 -4.06 8.42
CA HIS A 152 12.81 -3.34 7.52
C HIS A 152 12.78 -1.83 7.70
N LEU A 153 11.72 -1.28 8.29
CA LEU A 153 11.60 0.15 8.56
C LEU A 153 12.75 0.67 9.45
N PRO A 154 13.07 1.99 9.38
CA PRO A 154 13.98 2.62 10.33
C PRO A 154 13.48 2.46 11.78
N GLU A 155 14.38 2.31 12.73
CA GLU A 155 14.05 2.13 14.16
C GLU A 155 13.22 3.28 14.75
N SER A 156 13.34 4.48 14.21
CA SER A 156 12.50 5.61 14.57
C SER A 156 11.02 5.48 14.18
N ALA A 157 10.70 4.51 13.32
CA ALA A 157 9.33 4.30 12.82
C ALA A 157 8.57 3.23 13.61
N SER A 158 9.25 2.44 14.46
CA SER A 158 8.64 1.33 15.21
C SER A 158 9.40 1.04 16.50
N SER A 159 8.64 0.72 17.54
CA SER A 159 9.19 0.09 18.74
C SER A 159 9.35 -1.41 18.51
N LEU A 160 10.48 -2.01 18.93
CA LEU A 160 10.65 -3.46 18.89
C LEU A 160 9.62 -4.17 19.76
N LEU A 161 9.16 -3.53 20.82
CA LEU A 161 8.12 -4.08 21.69
C LEU A 161 6.77 -4.13 20.97
N ASP A 162 6.39 -3.10 20.22
CA ASP A 162 5.16 -3.08 19.44
C ASP A 162 5.18 -4.17 18.37
N LEU A 163 6.31 -4.34 17.69
CA LEU A 163 6.50 -5.43 16.72
C LEU A 163 6.38 -6.81 17.38
N TYR A 164 6.88 -6.95 18.59
CA TYR A 164 6.72 -8.20 19.33
C TYR A 164 5.26 -8.52 19.65
N TYR A 165 4.47 -7.54 20.10
CA TYR A 165 3.03 -7.71 20.31
C TYR A 165 2.26 -8.04 19.03
N ILE A 166 2.66 -7.42 17.91
CA ILE A 166 2.11 -7.80 16.59
C ILE A 166 2.46 -9.24 16.27
N MET A 167 3.73 -9.67 16.46
CA MET A 167 4.14 -11.06 16.24
C MET A 167 3.29 -12.04 17.06
N GLU A 168 3.00 -11.74 18.32
CA GLU A 168 2.15 -12.59 19.18
C GLU A 168 0.74 -12.76 18.59
N SER A 169 0.20 -11.74 17.92
CA SER A 169 -1.11 -11.80 17.27
C SER A 169 -1.12 -12.56 15.93
N LEU A 170 0.04 -12.72 15.29
CA LEU A 170 0.18 -13.38 13.99
C LEU A 170 0.17 -14.91 14.08
N THR A 171 -0.92 -15.47 14.60
CA THR A 171 -1.05 -16.91 14.88
C THR A 171 -1.21 -17.79 13.64
N THR A 172 -1.61 -17.19 12.49
CA THR A 172 -2.02 -17.91 11.28
C THR A 172 -1.10 -17.71 10.08
N LEU A 173 0.18 -17.32 10.32
CA LEU A 173 1.14 -17.18 9.23
C LEU A 173 1.36 -18.49 8.48
N ARG A 174 1.55 -18.39 7.16
CA ARG A 174 1.81 -19.54 6.27
C ARG A 174 3.30 -19.87 6.25
N PRO A 175 3.75 -20.98 6.85
CA PRO A 175 5.18 -21.27 7.01
C PRO A 175 5.95 -21.32 5.68
N LYS A 176 5.36 -21.89 4.63
CA LYS A 176 5.97 -21.95 3.29
C LYS A 176 6.21 -20.58 2.71
N LEU A 177 5.25 -19.65 2.86
CA LEU A 177 5.39 -18.29 2.38
C LEU A 177 6.45 -17.52 3.18
N VAL A 178 6.46 -17.69 4.50
CA VAL A 178 7.51 -17.12 5.37
C VAL A 178 8.90 -17.59 4.92
N GLN A 179 9.08 -18.90 4.71
CA GLN A 179 10.37 -19.46 4.25
C GLN A 179 10.80 -18.88 2.90
N SER A 180 9.87 -18.78 1.95
CA SER A 180 10.15 -18.20 0.63
C SER A 180 10.54 -16.74 0.72
N LEU A 181 9.81 -15.93 1.50
CA LEU A 181 10.10 -14.51 1.72
C LEU A 181 11.45 -14.31 2.43
N LEU A 182 11.76 -15.11 3.44
CA LEU A 182 13.06 -15.07 4.12
C LEU A 182 14.19 -15.53 3.19
N GLY A 183 13.91 -16.47 2.28
CA GLY A 183 14.87 -16.91 1.26
C GLY A 183 15.29 -15.79 0.33
N THR A 184 14.34 -15.00 -0.17
CA THR A 184 14.59 -13.86 -1.07
C THR A 184 15.04 -12.60 -0.34
N CYS A 185 14.82 -12.51 0.97
CA CYS A 185 15.16 -11.34 1.78
C CYS A 185 16.69 -11.09 1.80
N SER A 186 17.12 -9.91 1.37
CA SER A 186 18.53 -9.51 1.40
C SER A 186 19.00 -8.94 2.75
N SER A 187 18.07 -8.62 3.66
CA SER A 187 18.36 -7.98 4.95
C SER A 187 18.62 -9.00 6.06
N GLN A 188 19.88 -9.10 6.52
CA GLN A 188 20.23 -9.96 7.65
C GLN A 188 19.58 -9.48 8.98
N LYS A 189 19.39 -8.16 9.15
CA LYS A 189 18.67 -7.59 10.30
C LYS A 189 17.25 -8.15 10.36
N VAL A 190 16.51 -8.09 9.27
CA VAL A 190 15.13 -8.57 9.19
C VAL A 190 15.04 -10.06 9.49
N LYS A 191 15.92 -10.87 8.88
CA LYS A 191 15.96 -12.33 9.12
C LYS A 191 16.17 -12.67 10.61
N ARG A 192 17.14 -12.02 11.26
CA ARG A 192 17.47 -12.27 12.67
C ARG A 192 16.35 -11.84 13.61
N LEU A 193 15.79 -10.63 13.38
CA LEU A 193 14.70 -10.13 14.20
C LEU A 193 13.44 -10.99 14.06
N PHE A 194 13.10 -11.40 12.83
CA PHE A 194 11.96 -12.28 12.58
C PHE A 194 12.13 -13.61 13.34
N ALA A 195 13.27 -14.28 13.17
CA ALA A 195 13.53 -15.57 13.82
C ALA A 195 13.46 -15.45 15.36
N TYR A 196 14.07 -14.41 15.92
CA TYR A 196 14.04 -14.15 17.36
C TYR A 196 12.62 -13.95 17.89
N MET A 197 11.83 -13.08 17.23
CA MET A 197 10.46 -12.77 17.66
C MET A 197 9.54 -13.98 17.51
N ALA A 198 9.66 -14.72 16.40
CA ALA A 198 8.88 -15.93 16.15
C ALA A 198 9.14 -17.02 17.19
N GLU A 199 10.41 -17.23 17.57
CA GLU A 199 10.81 -18.17 18.60
C GLU A 199 10.22 -17.76 19.96
N LYS A 200 10.33 -16.49 20.33
CA LYS A 200 9.82 -15.94 21.60
C LYS A 200 8.30 -16.01 21.69
N ALA A 201 7.58 -15.72 20.62
CA ALA A 201 6.13 -15.84 20.55
C ALA A 201 5.64 -17.31 20.64
N GLY A 202 6.51 -18.29 20.35
CA GLY A 202 6.25 -19.71 20.54
C GLY A 202 5.13 -20.28 19.65
N HIS A 203 4.91 -19.67 18.49
CA HIS A 203 3.87 -20.14 17.58
C HIS A 203 4.14 -21.53 17.01
N PRO A 204 3.10 -22.37 16.82
CA PRO A 204 3.27 -23.72 16.29
C PRO A 204 3.93 -23.75 14.90
N TRP A 205 3.71 -22.71 14.09
CA TRP A 205 4.29 -22.59 12.75
C TRP A 205 5.80 -22.26 12.76
N SER A 206 6.34 -21.72 13.86
CA SER A 206 7.76 -21.35 13.96
C SER A 206 8.70 -22.54 14.18
N ARG A 207 8.15 -23.70 14.57
CA ARG A 207 8.89 -24.93 14.88
C ARG A 207 9.00 -25.90 13.69
N ARG A 208 8.55 -25.50 12.53
CA ARG A 208 8.59 -26.27 11.27
C ARG A 208 9.52 -25.59 10.30
#